data_9a726146a7aabb4c58a82009b8fa0443
#
_entry.id   9a726146a7aabb4c58a82009b8fa0443
#
_cell.length_a   1.000
_cell.length_b   1.000
_cell.length_c   1.000
_cell.angle_alpha   90.00
_cell.angle_beta   90.00
_cell.angle_gamma   90.00
#
_symmetry.space_group_name_H-M   'P 1'
#
loop_
_entity.id
_entity.type
_entity.pdbx_description
1 polymer ?
#
loop_
_entity_poly.entity_id
_entity_poly.type
_entity_poly.pdbx_seq_one_letter_code
_entity_poly.pdbx_strand_id
1 'polypeptide(L)'
;MKYYFKVKVNNEVLDIGINKPELIYGATAIIVNKKIDSYAINPVTKEKMNVFYRKVKENRFFIPSHNNRDYKYAIKNNLPLKQVVAPYFYGKNEEKPRDDKDTQRRYSVVGIIKHYENDMYLCEDAKGRNCKSFVMGGIENGETPIDACKREAYEETGYSDISIDFVSNFKVVNHFYAGYKGVNRYAYLNFVYGHLNSDNHKEITEEENAKHIVKWIKKEDLKDFININLNKMALDILLNGEKAFTKDGVMMTTDYNNEKSSKEVRENIIKEYLCSK
;
A
#
# COMPACT_ATOMS: atom_id res chain seq x y z
N MET A 1 5.64 22.90 11.18
CA MET A 1 4.92 23.66 10.13
C MET A 1 3.61 22.95 9.87
N LYS A 2 2.53 23.67 9.56
CA LYS A 2 1.23 23.11 9.25
C LYS A 2 0.91 23.41 7.79
N TYR A 3 0.33 22.43 7.11
CA TYR A 3 -0.03 22.51 5.70
C TYR A 3 -1.54 22.42 5.55
N TYR A 4 -2.11 23.04 4.51
CA TYR A 4 -3.55 23.07 4.26
C TYR A 4 -3.85 22.61 2.84
N PHE A 5 -4.67 21.58 2.73
CA PHE A 5 -5.19 21.12 1.44
C PHE A 5 -6.56 21.74 1.17
N LYS A 6 -6.80 22.13 -0.05
CA LYS A 6 -8.14 22.48 -0.54
C LYS A 6 -8.90 21.17 -0.80
N VAL A 7 -9.90 20.88 0.02
CA VAL A 7 -10.70 19.65 -0.06
C VAL A 7 -12.11 20.00 -0.48
N LYS A 8 -12.57 19.40 -1.58
CA LYS A 8 -13.93 19.56 -2.08
C LYS A 8 -14.90 18.69 -1.26
N VAL A 9 -15.97 19.34 -0.76
CA VAL A 9 -17.08 18.71 -0.03
C VAL A 9 -18.37 19.30 -0.60
N ASN A 10 -19.13 18.52 -1.34
CA ASN A 10 -20.23 19.02 -2.16
C ASN A 10 -19.77 20.17 -3.09
N ASN A 11 -20.41 21.31 -2.97
CA ASN A 11 -20.12 22.53 -3.73
C ASN A 11 -19.17 23.49 -2.99
N GLU A 12 -18.70 23.13 -1.81
CA GLU A 12 -17.77 23.94 -1.01
C GLU A 12 -16.34 23.41 -1.12
N VAL A 13 -15.38 24.30 -0.96
CA VAL A 13 -13.96 23.97 -0.83
C VAL A 13 -13.51 24.40 0.55
N LEU A 14 -13.01 23.44 1.33
CA LEU A 14 -12.58 23.64 2.71
C LEU A 14 -11.06 23.53 2.83
N ASP A 15 -10.47 24.36 3.67
CA ASP A 15 -9.08 24.23 4.08
C ASP A 15 -8.98 23.19 5.20
N ILE A 16 -8.25 22.10 4.92
CA ILE A 16 -8.06 20.97 5.83
C ILE A 16 -6.60 20.86 6.21
N GLY A 17 -6.30 21.04 7.51
CA GLY A 17 -4.94 21.06 8.03
C GLY A 17 -4.33 19.69 8.25
N ILE A 18 -3.01 19.61 8.03
CA ILE A 18 -2.18 18.44 8.31
C ILE A 18 -0.76 18.88 8.68
N ASN A 19 -0.12 18.18 9.64
CA ASN A 19 1.25 18.51 10.04
C ASN A 19 2.32 17.80 9.19
N LYS A 20 1.99 16.62 8.70
CA LYS A 20 2.85 15.77 7.86
C LYS A 20 2.07 15.43 6.59
N PRO A 21 2.30 16.14 5.46
CA PRO A 21 1.52 15.97 4.24
C PRO A 21 1.52 14.54 3.70
N GLU A 22 2.62 13.82 3.85
CA GLU A 22 2.77 12.43 3.42
C GLU A 22 1.77 11.48 4.10
N LEU A 23 1.22 11.84 5.26
CA LEU A 23 0.21 11.03 5.95
C LEU A 23 -1.19 11.11 5.32
N ILE A 24 -1.39 11.97 4.33
CA ILE A 24 -2.69 12.13 3.65
C ILE A 24 -3.16 10.81 3.00
N TYR A 25 -2.25 9.93 2.65
CA TYR A 25 -2.58 8.61 2.13
C TYR A 25 -3.32 7.72 3.14
N GLY A 26 -3.11 7.95 4.44
CA GLY A 26 -3.81 7.27 5.52
C GLY A 26 -5.10 7.95 5.98
N ALA A 27 -5.50 9.04 5.35
CA ALA A 27 -6.71 9.76 5.71
C ALA A 27 -7.96 8.98 5.28
N THR A 28 -8.84 8.67 6.25
CA THR A 28 -10.11 7.96 6.01
C THR A 28 -11.33 8.86 6.18
N ALA A 29 -11.14 10.04 6.75
CA ALA A 29 -12.16 11.07 6.90
C ALA A 29 -11.53 12.46 7.05
N ILE A 30 -12.39 13.48 7.09
CA ILE A 30 -12.04 14.81 7.58
C ILE A 30 -12.87 15.14 8.82
N ILE A 31 -12.32 15.94 9.72
CA ILE A 31 -13.03 16.51 10.88
C ILE A 31 -13.22 18.00 10.62
N VAL A 32 -14.46 18.44 10.64
CA VAL A 32 -14.84 19.83 10.35
C VAL A 32 -15.69 20.41 11.48
N ASN A 33 -15.63 21.71 11.62
CA ASN A 33 -16.36 22.45 12.64
C ASN A 33 -17.79 22.86 12.21
N LYS A 34 -18.25 22.39 11.07
CA LYS A 34 -19.55 22.60 10.48
C LYS A 34 -20.23 21.26 10.23
N LYS A 35 -21.51 21.12 10.54
CA LYS A 35 -22.27 19.91 10.21
C LYS A 35 -22.50 19.86 8.69
N ILE A 36 -21.97 18.83 8.04
CA ILE A 36 -22.10 18.59 6.61
C ILE A 36 -22.48 17.13 6.44
N ASP A 37 -23.60 16.88 5.82
CA ASP A 37 -24.06 15.52 5.49
C ASP A 37 -23.62 15.18 4.05
N SER A 38 -22.38 14.75 3.91
CA SER A 38 -21.78 14.42 2.64
C SER A 38 -20.45 13.67 2.82
N TYR A 39 -19.79 13.42 1.70
CA TYR A 39 -18.42 12.90 1.67
C TYR A 39 -17.45 13.95 1.13
N ALA A 40 -16.19 13.81 1.47
CA ALA A 40 -15.08 14.54 0.91
C ALA A 40 -14.29 13.67 -0.08
N ILE A 41 -13.56 14.29 -0.97
CA ILE A 41 -12.62 13.61 -1.86
C ILE A 41 -11.20 13.90 -1.39
N ASN A 42 -10.42 12.85 -1.13
CA ASN A 42 -9.02 13.02 -0.82
C ASN A 42 -8.31 13.66 -2.04
N PRO A 43 -7.68 14.83 -1.88
CA PRO A 43 -7.11 15.57 -3.01
C PRO A 43 -5.95 14.83 -3.69
N VAL A 44 -5.29 13.91 -2.97
CA VAL A 44 -4.15 13.12 -3.48
C VAL A 44 -4.60 11.76 -4.01
N THR A 45 -5.27 10.94 -3.18
CA THR A 45 -5.65 9.57 -3.55
C THR A 45 -6.93 9.49 -4.39
N LYS A 46 -7.71 10.57 -4.46
CA LYS A 46 -9.02 10.66 -5.11
C LYS A 46 -10.11 9.75 -4.49
N GLU A 47 -9.81 9.11 -3.38
CA GLU A 47 -10.77 8.26 -2.66
C GLU A 47 -11.80 9.09 -1.89
N LYS A 48 -13.00 8.53 -1.72
CA LYS A 48 -14.04 9.10 -0.86
C LYS A 48 -13.64 8.98 0.61
N MET A 49 -13.87 10.05 1.36
CA MET A 49 -13.65 10.13 2.80
C MET A 49 -14.93 10.55 3.51
N ASN A 50 -15.16 10.00 4.69
CA ASN A 50 -16.25 10.46 5.56
C ASN A 50 -16.01 11.90 6.05
N VAL A 51 -17.09 12.60 6.39
CA VAL A 51 -17.05 13.92 7.01
C VAL A 51 -17.60 13.81 8.43
N PHE A 52 -16.75 14.11 9.43
CA PHE A 52 -17.16 14.11 10.83
C PHE A 52 -17.31 15.52 11.37
N TYR A 53 -18.48 15.85 11.89
CA TYR A 53 -18.67 17.09 12.64
C TYR A 53 -18.13 16.94 14.05
N ARG A 54 -17.22 17.82 14.43
CA ARG A 54 -16.77 18.00 15.83
C ARG A 54 -16.38 19.44 16.07
N LYS A 55 -16.60 19.90 17.31
CA LYS A 55 -16.11 21.21 17.74
C LYS A 55 -14.59 21.16 17.82
N VAL A 56 -13.91 21.67 16.79
CA VAL A 56 -12.45 21.75 16.67
C VAL A 56 -12.03 23.18 16.38
N LYS A 57 -10.80 23.54 16.76
CA LYS A 57 -10.25 24.87 16.44
C LYS A 57 -10.03 25.05 14.95
N GLU A 58 -9.67 23.95 14.27
CA GLU A 58 -9.39 23.92 12.84
C GLU A 58 -9.83 22.61 12.23
N ASN A 59 -10.29 22.68 10.98
CA ASN A 59 -10.57 21.47 10.20
C ASN A 59 -9.28 20.69 9.97
N ARG A 60 -9.36 19.36 10.07
CA ARG A 60 -8.19 18.50 9.90
C ARG A 60 -8.55 17.16 9.27
N PHE A 61 -7.58 16.49 8.71
CA PHE A 61 -7.73 15.09 8.34
C PHE A 61 -7.88 14.20 9.58
N PHE A 62 -8.68 13.16 9.44
CA PHE A 62 -8.81 12.06 10.38
C PHE A 62 -7.92 10.92 9.86
N ILE A 63 -6.85 10.63 10.59
CA ILE A 63 -5.78 9.69 10.17
C ILE A 63 -5.58 8.68 11.30
N PRO A 64 -6.44 7.66 11.42
CA PRO A 64 -6.45 6.78 12.58
C PRO A 64 -5.15 5.98 12.75
N SER A 65 -4.48 5.62 11.66
CA SER A 65 -3.23 4.87 11.74
C SER A 65 -2.01 5.71 12.16
N HIS A 66 -2.15 7.03 12.22
CA HIS A 66 -1.04 7.95 12.53
C HIS A 66 -1.37 8.97 13.63
N ASN A 67 -2.51 8.80 14.29
CA ASN A 67 -2.96 9.68 15.37
C ASN A 67 -3.66 8.87 16.46
N ASN A 68 -3.11 8.86 17.68
CA ASN A 68 -3.62 8.04 18.78
C ASN A 68 -5.09 8.33 19.13
N ARG A 69 -5.53 9.59 19.10
CA ARG A 69 -6.92 9.95 19.38
C ARG A 69 -7.85 9.42 18.29
N ASP A 70 -7.47 9.57 17.03
CA ASP A 70 -8.23 9.09 15.89
C ASP A 70 -8.26 7.56 15.86
N TYR A 71 -7.15 6.90 16.21
CA TYR A 71 -7.06 5.44 16.32
C TYR A 71 -8.05 4.89 17.36
N LYS A 72 -8.02 5.42 18.60
CA LYS A 72 -8.93 4.99 19.65
C LYS A 72 -10.40 5.17 19.25
N TYR A 73 -10.71 6.27 18.56
CA TYR A 73 -12.06 6.50 18.06
C TYR A 73 -12.44 5.52 16.94
N ALA A 74 -11.53 5.26 16.02
CA ALA A 74 -11.75 4.32 14.92
C ALA A 74 -12.02 2.91 15.43
N ILE A 75 -11.20 2.41 16.36
CA ILE A 75 -11.39 1.09 16.97
C ILE A 75 -12.75 1.01 17.70
N LYS A 76 -13.09 2.02 18.53
CA LYS A 76 -14.36 2.04 19.26
C LYS A 76 -15.59 2.01 18.36
N ASN A 77 -15.49 2.59 17.17
CA ASN A 77 -16.61 2.74 16.22
C ASN A 77 -16.47 1.84 14.99
N ASN A 78 -15.58 0.85 15.03
CA ASN A 78 -15.33 -0.07 13.92
C ASN A 78 -15.09 0.64 12.56
N LEU A 79 -14.30 1.73 12.58
CA LEU A 79 -13.97 2.49 11.38
C LEU A 79 -12.69 1.97 10.73
N PRO A 80 -12.54 2.13 9.41
CA PRO A 80 -11.36 1.63 8.71
C PRO A 80 -10.07 2.30 9.19
N LEU A 81 -9.03 1.49 9.33
CA LEU A 81 -7.65 1.93 9.53
C LEU A 81 -6.93 1.83 8.19
N LYS A 82 -6.29 2.91 7.79
CA LYS A 82 -5.41 2.95 6.64
C LYS A 82 -4.05 3.44 7.07
N GLN A 83 -3.07 2.56 7.13
CA GLN A 83 -1.69 2.99 7.15
C GLN A 83 -1.17 2.99 5.72
N VAL A 84 -0.59 4.10 5.34
CA VAL A 84 0.19 4.20 4.13
C VAL A 84 1.62 4.44 4.56
N VAL A 85 2.47 3.50 4.26
CA VAL A 85 3.90 3.69 4.26
C VAL A 85 4.19 4.36 2.91
N ALA A 86 4.78 5.55 2.95
CA ALA A 86 5.08 6.33 1.77
C ALA A 86 6.61 6.48 1.61
N PRO A 87 7.34 5.35 1.45
CA PRO A 87 8.76 5.39 1.22
C PRO A 87 9.06 5.63 -0.25
N TYR A 88 10.13 6.33 -0.52
CA TYR A 88 10.85 6.17 -1.75
C TYR A 88 11.87 5.06 -1.52
N PHE A 89 11.55 3.84 -1.88
CA PHE A 89 12.51 2.76 -1.87
C PHE A 89 13.32 2.79 -3.14
N TYR A 90 14.61 2.83 -2.94
CA TYR A 90 15.57 2.45 -3.94
C TYR A 90 16.12 1.08 -3.51
N GLY A 91 15.44 0.02 -3.91
CA GLY A 91 15.95 -1.33 -3.75
C GLY A 91 17.16 -1.56 -4.67
N LYS A 92 17.82 -2.71 -4.53
CA LYS A 92 18.93 -3.07 -5.43
C LYS A 92 18.51 -3.10 -6.91
N ASN A 93 17.21 -3.34 -7.17
CA ASN A 93 16.62 -3.47 -8.50
C ASN A 93 15.74 -2.28 -8.89
N GLU A 94 15.69 -1.24 -8.06
CA GLU A 94 14.88 -0.05 -8.30
C GLU A 94 15.77 1.16 -8.41
N GLU A 95 15.56 1.93 -9.45
CA GLU A 95 16.30 3.16 -9.68
C GLU A 95 15.55 4.37 -9.13
N LYS A 96 16.30 5.37 -8.73
CA LYS A 96 15.75 6.67 -8.34
C LYS A 96 14.91 7.24 -9.50
N PRO A 97 13.75 7.85 -9.21
CA PRO A 97 12.97 8.55 -10.22
C PRO A 97 13.82 9.56 -10.97
N ARG A 98 13.62 9.65 -12.28
CA ARG A 98 14.34 10.54 -13.18
C ARG A 98 13.49 11.77 -13.47
N ASP A 99 14.08 12.96 -13.36
CA ASP A 99 13.35 14.23 -13.56
C ASP A 99 12.89 14.44 -15.01
N ASP A 100 13.56 13.79 -15.97
CA ASP A 100 13.26 13.86 -17.40
C ASP A 100 12.19 12.86 -17.87
N LYS A 101 11.60 12.08 -16.96
CA LYS A 101 10.61 11.03 -17.27
C LYS A 101 9.26 11.30 -16.63
N ASP A 102 8.21 11.03 -17.41
CA ASP A 102 6.83 11.08 -16.93
C ASP A 102 6.60 10.08 -15.80
N THR A 103 5.78 10.46 -14.84
CA THR A 103 5.39 9.60 -13.73
C THR A 103 4.02 8.98 -13.99
N GLN A 104 3.98 7.66 -14.12
CA GLN A 104 2.75 6.88 -14.24
C GLN A 104 2.32 6.30 -12.90
N ARG A 105 1.05 6.48 -12.55
CA ARG A 105 0.44 5.82 -11.39
C ARG A 105 0.16 4.37 -11.72
N ARG A 106 0.44 3.47 -10.78
CA ARG A 106 0.13 2.04 -10.88
C ARG A 106 -0.43 1.53 -9.57
N TYR A 107 -1.53 0.82 -9.66
CA TYR A 107 -2.05 0.03 -8.54
C TYR A 107 -1.54 -1.40 -8.71
N SER A 108 -1.09 -2.00 -7.61
CA SER A 108 -0.48 -3.33 -7.62
C SER A 108 -0.89 -4.11 -6.38
N VAL A 109 -0.77 -5.41 -6.47
CA VAL A 109 -1.03 -6.35 -5.40
C VAL A 109 0.22 -7.16 -5.08
N VAL A 110 0.37 -7.54 -3.82
CA VAL A 110 1.28 -8.58 -3.34
C VAL A 110 0.40 -9.66 -2.73
N GLY A 111 0.45 -10.86 -3.26
CA GLY A 111 -0.29 -12.03 -2.82
C GLY A 111 0.55 -12.90 -1.89
N ILE A 112 0.21 -12.96 -0.62
CA ILE A 112 0.85 -13.79 0.39
C ILE A 112 0.01 -15.05 0.54
N ILE A 113 0.37 -16.10 -0.20
CA ILE A 113 -0.43 -17.31 -0.36
C ILE A 113 0.24 -18.47 0.36
N LYS A 114 -0.45 -19.01 1.35
CA LYS A 114 -0.01 -20.17 2.13
C LYS A 114 -0.39 -21.48 1.42
N HIS A 115 0.45 -22.50 1.55
CA HIS A 115 0.13 -23.85 1.16
C HIS A 115 -1.01 -24.43 2.01
N TYR A 116 -1.85 -25.29 1.44
CA TYR A 116 -3.02 -25.84 2.11
C TYR A 116 -2.71 -26.80 3.28
N GLU A 117 -1.62 -27.57 3.20
CA GLU A 117 -1.27 -28.58 4.24
C GLU A 117 -0.15 -28.15 5.18
N ASN A 118 0.70 -27.21 4.78
CA ASN A 118 1.92 -26.92 5.54
C ASN A 118 2.18 -25.41 5.67
N ASP A 119 3.18 -25.04 6.47
CA ASP A 119 3.54 -23.65 6.73
C ASP A 119 4.57 -23.13 5.71
N MET A 120 4.28 -23.36 4.42
CA MET A 120 5.06 -22.85 3.30
C MET A 120 4.27 -21.78 2.54
N TYR A 121 4.98 -20.88 1.89
CA TYR A 121 4.41 -19.74 1.17
C TYR A 121 4.89 -19.70 -0.26
N LEU A 122 3.97 -19.35 -1.16
CA LEU A 122 4.21 -19.24 -2.58
C LEU A 122 5.07 -18.01 -2.85
N CYS A 123 6.20 -18.23 -3.48
CA CYS A 123 7.20 -17.20 -3.76
C CYS A 123 7.76 -17.35 -5.17
N GLU A 124 8.40 -16.32 -5.64
CA GLU A 124 9.04 -16.23 -6.95
C GLU A 124 10.50 -15.82 -6.83
N ASP A 125 11.33 -16.42 -7.67
CA ASP A 125 12.74 -16.11 -7.84
C ASP A 125 12.95 -15.67 -9.30
N ALA A 126 13.07 -14.37 -9.55
CA ALA A 126 13.14 -13.84 -10.91
C ALA A 126 14.43 -14.23 -11.62
N LYS A 127 14.33 -14.88 -12.75
CA LYS A 127 15.47 -15.30 -13.58
C LYS A 127 16.25 -14.09 -14.10
N GLY A 128 17.56 -14.13 -13.98
CA GLY A 128 18.43 -13.06 -14.44
C GLY A 128 18.42 -11.78 -13.61
N ARG A 129 17.66 -11.75 -12.50
CA ARG A 129 17.57 -10.61 -11.59
C ARG A 129 17.64 -11.10 -10.14
N ASN A 130 18.32 -10.37 -9.27
CA ASN A 130 18.32 -10.67 -7.85
C ASN A 130 17.01 -10.13 -7.21
N CYS A 131 15.90 -10.78 -7.53
CA CYS A 131 14.56 -10.37 -7.13
C CYS A 131 13.78 -11.59 -6.64
N LYS A 132 13.62 -11.69 -5.33
CA LYS A 132 12.90 -12.76 -4.64
C LYS A 132 11.73 -12.16 -3.86
N SER A 133 10.53 -12.60 -4.19
CA SER A 133 9.28 -11.95 -3.75
C SER A 133 8.18 -12.97 -3.47
N PHE A 134 7.10 -12.49 -2.87
CA PHE A 134 5.79 -13.09 -3.03
C PHE A 134 5.27 -12.82 -4.45
N VAL A 135 4.17 -13.47 -4.84
CA VAL A 135 3.48 -13.20 -6.10
C VAL A 135 3.10 -11.71 -6.19
N MET A 136 3.39 -11.06 -7.30
CA MET A 136 3.16 -9.61 -7.44
C MET A 136 2.72 -9.24 -8.84
N GLY A 137 1.63 -8.45 -8.94
CA GLY A 137 1.21 -7.92 -10.22
C GLY A 137 0.45 -6.62 -10.19
N GLY A 138 0.00 -6.20 -11.35
CA GLY A 138 -0.82 -4.99 -11.50
C GLY A 138 -2.29 -5.27 -11.23
N ILE A 139 -2.98 -4.28 -10.68
CA ILE A 139 -4.45 -4.29 -10.61
C ILE A 139 -4.95 -3.65 -11.89
N GLU A 140 -5.71 -4.38 -12.69
CA GLU A 140 -6.28 -3.91 -13.92
C GLU A 140 -7.53 -3.04 -13.70
N ASN A 141 -7.97 -2.37 -14.76
CA ASN A 141 -9.11 -1.47 -14.65
C ASN A 141 -10.40 -2.26 -14.35
N GLY A 142 -11.02 -1.95 -13.22
CA GLY A 142 -12.23 -2.65 -12.74
C GLY A 142 -11.97 -3.83 -11.83
N GLU A 143 -10.72 -4.27 -11.65
CA GLU A 143 -10.37 -5.32 -10.69
C GLU A 143 -10.33 -4.82 -9.25
N THR A 144 -10.66 -5.71 -8.34
CA THR A 144 -10.33 -5.55 -6.91
C THR A 144 -8.91 -6.09 -6.63
N PRO A 145 -8.27 -5.71 -5.51
CA PRO A 145 -7.01 -6.34 -5.10
C PRO A 145 -7.10 -7.86 -4.95
N ILE A 146 -8.27 -8.39 -4.60
CA ILE A 146 -8.51 -9.85 -4.48
C ILE A 146 -8.50 -10.50 -5.87
N ASP A 147 -9.22 -9.93 -6.84
CA ASP A 147 -9.29 -10.47 -8.20
C ASP A 147 -7.91 -10.45 -8.84
N ALA A 148 -7.19 -9.33 -8.72
CA ALA A 148 -5.83 -9.20 -9.22
C ALA A 148 -4.87 -10.22 -8.57
N CYS A 149 -4.96 -10.43 -7.25
CA CYS A 149 -4.15 -11.43 -6.55
C CYS A 149 -4.37 -12.85 -7.11
N LYS A 150 -5.63 -13.23 -7.31
CA LYS A 150 -5.98 -14.55 -7.86
C LYS A 150 -5.55 -14.71 -9.31
N ARG A 151 -5.72 -13.68 -10.13
CA ARG A 151 -5.29 -13.68 -11.53
C ARG A 151 -3.77 -13.80 -11.64
N GLU A 152 -3.01 -12.95 -10.95
CA GLU A 152 -1.54 -12.98 -10.98
C GLU A 152 -1.00 -14.34 -10.46
N ALA A 153 -1.57 -14.86 -9.37
CA ALA A 153 -1.19 -16.18 -8.87
C ALA A 153 -1.43 -17.28 -9.91
N TYR A 154 -2.57 -17.23 -10.62
CA TYR A 154 -2.84 -18.19 -11.67
C TYR A 154 -1.90 -18.03 -12.87
N GLU A 155 -1.67 -16.80 -13.33
CA GLU A 155 -0.83 -16.52 -14.50
C GLU A 155 0.64 -16.87 -14.23
N GLU A 156 1.17 -16.48 -13.07
CA GLU A 156 2.58 -16.61 -12.75
C GLU A 156 2.94 -17.97 -12.16
N THR A 157 1.98 -18.68 -11.52
CA THR A 157 2.27 -19.93 -10.76
C THR A 157 1.38 -21.11 -11.11
N GLY A 158 0.30 -20.90 -11.86
CA GLY A 158 -0.68 -21.93 -12.23
C GLY A 158 -1.74 -22.23 -11.16
N TYR A 159 -1.59 -21.73 -9.93
CA TYR A 159 -2.54 -21.97 -8.85
C TYR A 159 -3.76 -21.05 -8.93
N SER A 160 -4.98 -21.62 -8.87
CA SER A 160 -6.23 -20.86 -8.96
C SER A 160 -7.19 -21.08 -7.79
N ASP A 161 -7.06 -22.19 -7.08
CA ASP A 161 -7.95 -22.57 -5.97
C ASP A 161 -7.50 -21.90 -4.66
N ILE A 162 -7.72 -20.59 -4.59
CA ILE A 162 -7.24 -19.72 -3.51
C ILE A 162 -8.41 -19.15 -2.73
N SER A 163 -8.43 -19.38 -1.42
CA SER A 163 -9.26 -18.68 -0.45
C SER A 163 -8.52 -17.47 0.13
N ILE A 164 -9.24 -16.35 0.25
CA ILE A 164 -8.66 -15.12 0.81
C ILE A 164 -9.04 -15.00 2.28
N ASP A 165 -8.03 -14.87 3.13
CA ASP A 165 -8.18 -14.73 4.57
C ASP A 165 -8.48 -13.27 4.93
N PHE A 166 -7.69 -12.34 4.41
CA PHE A 166 -7.92 -10.90 4.56
C PHE A 166 -7.11 -10.06 3.57
N VAL A 167 -7.53 -8.81 3.41
CA VAL A 167 -6.76 -7.78 2.73
C VAL A 167 -6.27 -6.80 3.77
N SER A 168 -4.95 -6.54 3.79
CA SER A 168 -4.38 -5.60 4.76
C SER A 168 -4.95 -4.19 4.59
N ASN A 169 -5.15 -3.51 5.71
CA ASN A 169 -5.45 -2.09 5.74
C ASN A 169 -4.24 -1.22 5.36
N PHE A 170 -3.06 -1.80 5.30
CA PHE A 170 -1.83 -1.11 4.93
C PHE A 170 -1.64 -1.04 3.43
N LYS A 171 -1.08 0.09 2.99
CA LYS A 171 -0.64 0.30 1.60
C LYS A 171 0.77 0.86 1.59
N VAL A 172 1.60 0.32 0.72
CA VAL A 172 2.91 0.90 0.44
C VAL A 172 2.80 1.77 -0.80
N VAL A 173 3.34 2.98 -0.72
CA VAL A 173 3.51 3.85 -1.88
C VAL A 173 4.99 3.90 -2.21
N ASN A 174 5.33 3.55 -3.44
CA ASN A 174 6.71 3.57 -3.93
C ASN A 174 6.83 4.43 -5.19
N HIS A 175 7.90 5.25 -5.26
CA HIS A 175 8.21 6.06 -6.42
C HIS A 175 9.60 5.69 -6.94
N PHE A 176 9.69 5.16 -8.17
CA PHE A 176 10.92 4.64 -8.75
C PHE A 176 10.92 4.78 -10.27
N TYR A 177 12.11 4.69 -10.87
CA TYR A 177 12.24 4.57 -12.32
C TYR A 177 12.15 3.11 -12.75
N ALA A 178 11.14 2.81 -13.56
CA ALA A 178 10.94 1.49 -14.15
C ALA A 178 11.70 1.42 -15.49
N GLY A 179 13.00 1.08 -15.45
CA GLY A 179 13.87 1.08 -16.62
C GLY A 179 13.37 0.23 -17.78
N TYR A 180 12.72 -0.92 -17.49
CA TYR A 180 12.11 -1.79 -18.48
C TYR A 180 10.89 -1.19 -19.21
N LYS A 181 10.33 -0.09 -18.69
CA LYS A 181 9.22 0.68 -19.31
C LYS A 181 9.65 2.08 -19.72
N GLY A 182 10.84 2.54 -19.33
CA GLY A 182 11.32 3.88 -19.64
C GLY A 182 10.58 5.04 -18.95
N VAL A 183 9.84 4.77 -17.84
CA VAL A 183 9.01 5.75 -17.14
C VAL A 183 9.24 5.70 -15.64
N ASN A 184 8.96 6.78 -14.94
CA ASN A 184 8.80 6.75 -13.49
C ASN A 184 7.47 6.08 -13.13
N ARG A 185 7.47 5.31 -12.05
CA ARG A 185 6.27 4.71 -11.49
C ARG A 185 6.00 5.23 -10.10
N TYR A 186 4.75 5.62 -9.86
CA TYR A 186 4.20 5.89 -8.55
C TYR A 186 3.24 4.75 -8.21
N ALA A 187 3.78 3.72 -7.54
CA ALA A 187 3.08 2.46 -7.31
C ALA A 187 2.38 2.46 -5.94
N TYR A 188 1.11 2.03 -5.95
CA TYR A 188 0.31 1.77 -4.76
C TYR A 188 0.16 0.26 -4.60
N LEU A 189 0.78 -0.31 -3.56
CA LEU A 189 0.76 -1.74 -3.31
C LEU A 189 -0.27 -2.10 -2.24
N ASN A 190 -1.09 -3.09 -2.54
CA ASN A 190 -2.03 -3.71 -1.61
C ASN A 190 -1.51 -5.10 -1.23
N PHE A 191 -1.71 -5.52 0.01
CA PHE A 191 -1.31 -6.83 0.48
C PHE A 191 -2.55 -7.71 0.67
N VAL A 192 -2.58 -8.86 0.02
CA VAL A 192 -3.66 -9.84 0.06
C VAL A 192 -3.12 -11.14 0.64
N TYR A 193 -3.73 -11.62 1.71
CA TYR A 193 -3.35 -12.84 2.41
C TYR A 193 -4.39 -13.90 2.16
N GLY A 194 -3.93 -15.10 1.83
CA GLY A 194 -4.79 -16.22 1.54
C GLY A 194 -4.05 -17.55 1.62
N HIS A 195 -4.75 -18.61 1.30
CA HIS A 195 -4.23 -19.95 1.24
C HIS A 195 -4.80 -20.73 0.06
N LEU A 196 -4.07 -21.74 -0.39
CA LEU A 196 -4.61 -22.72 -1.33
C LEU A 196 -5.62 -23.61 -0.62
N ASN A 197 -6.61 -24.10 -1.36
CA ASN A 197 -7.51 -25.15 -0.89
C ASN A 197 -7.05 -26.53 -1.37
N SER A 198 -6.22 -26.60 -2.41
CA SER A 198 -5.67 -27.82 -2.98
C SER A 198 -4.36 -27.56 -3.72
N ASP A 199 -3.65 -28.63 -4.07
CA ASP A 199 -2.42 -28.55 -4.88
C ASP A 199 -2.70 -28.56 -6.40
N ASN A 200 -3.95 -28.38 -6.79
CA ASN A 200 -4.32 -28.33 -8.18
C ASN A 200 -3.76 -27.08 -8.85
N HIS A 201 -2.89 -27.27 -9.81
CA HIS A 201 -2.32 -26.19 -10.60
C HIS A 201 -2.21 -26.59 -12.06
N LYS A 202 -2.16 -25.59 -12.96
CA LYS A 202 -1.88 -25.79 -14.38
C LYS A 202 -0.44 -25.44 -14.67
N GLU A 203 0.08 -25.99 -15.76
CA GLU A 203 1.35 -25.53 -16.28
C GLU A 203 1.26 -24.05 -16.67
N ILE A 204 2.24 -23.28 -16.24
CA ILE A 204 2.40 -21.87 -16.63
C ILE A 204 2.92 -21.79 -18.07
N THR A 205 2.68 -20.67 -18.72
CA THR A 205 3.15 -20.44 -20.11
C THR A 205 4.69 -20.45 -20.17
N GLU A 206 5.25 -20.77 -21.33
CA GLU A 206 6.68 -20.69 -21.56
C GLU A 206 7.24 -19.28 -21.27
N GLU A 207 6.46 -18.25 -21.59
CA GLU A 207 6.80 -16.85 -21.35
C GLU A 207 6.93 -16.56 -19.84
N GLU A 208 6.00 -17.02 -19.02
CA GLU A 208 6.06 -16.83 -17.56
C GLU A 208 7.17 -17.68 -16.95
N ASN A 209 7.31 -18.93 -17.39
CA ASN A 209 8.39 -19.79 -16.95
C ASN A 209 9.78 -19.24 -17.31
N ALA A 210 9.90 -18.43 -18.37
CA ALA A 210 11.15 -17.76 -18.70
C ALA A 210 11.48 -16.59 -17.74
N LYS A 211 10.50 -15.99 -17.09
CA LYS A 211 10.66 -14.81 -16.22
C LYS A 211 11.09 -15.16 -14.80
N HIS A 212 10.55 -16.21 -14.21
CA HIS A 212 10.79 -16.58 -12.80
C HIS A 212 10.72 -18.09 -12.53
N ILE A 213 11.12 -18.48 -11.33
CA ILE A 213 11.01 -19.82 -10.79
C ILE A 213 10.05 -19.75 -9.62
N VAL A 214 8.96 -20.51 -9.68
CA VAL A 214 8.00 -20.67 -8.59
C VAL A 214 8.62 -21.53 -7.48
N LYS A 215 8.51 -21.08 -6.23
CA LYS A 215 9.08 -21.76 -5.06
C LYS A 215 8.11 -21.76 -3.89
N TRP A 216 8.09 -22.86 -3.17
CA TRP A 216 7.48 -22.96 -1.85
C TRP A 216 8.55 -22.75 -0.78
N ILE A 217 8.42 -21.67 0.00
CA ILE A 217 9.38 -21.28 1.03
C ILE A 217 8.74 -21.44 2.40
N LYS A 218 9.44 -22.13 3.32
CA LYS A 218 8.97 -22.27 4.71
C LYS A 218 8.87 -20.89 5.38
N LYS A 219 7.91 -20.72 6.26
CA LYS A 219 7.69 -19.47 6.99
C LYS A 219 8.95 -18.96 7.70
N GLU A 220 9.72 -19.86 8.29
CA GLU A 220 10.96 -19.56 9.00
C GLU A 220 12.06 -19.01 8.08
N ASP A 221 12.07 -19.43 6.80
CA ASP A 221 13.08 -19.07 5.81
C ASP A 221 12.71 -17.80 5.00
N LEU A 222 11.47 -17.30 5.14
CA LEU A 222 10.98 -16.15 4.36
C LEU A 222 11.81 -14.89 4.54
N LYS A 223 12.31 -14.64 5.76
CA LYS A 223 13.13 -13.45 6.05
C LYS A 223 14.42 -13.41 5.24
N ASP A 224 15.02 -14.58 5.06
CA ASP A 224 16.28 -14.71 4.31
C ASP A 224 16.03 -14.82 2.80
N PHE A 225 14.89 -15.35 2.42
CA PHE A 225 14.51 -15.46 1.01
C PHE A 225 14.07 -14.13 0.41
N ILE A 226 13.09 -13.44 1.03
CA ILE A 226 12.51 -12.21 0.49
C ILE A 226 13.54 -11.06 0.54
N ASN A 227 13.91 -10.56 -0.63
CA ASN A 227 14.89 -9.49 -0.75
C ASN A 227 14.33 -8.17 -1.30
N ILE A 228 13.05 -8.14 -1.70
CA ILE A 228 12.36 -6.91 -2.11
C ILE A 228 11.84 -6.19 -0.89
N ASN A 229 12.25 -4.94 -0.69
CA ASN A 229 11.86 -4.15 0.48
C ASN A 229 10.34 -4.01 0.63
N LEU A 230 9.61 -3.84 -0.49
CA LEU A 230 8.16 -3.71 -0.49
C LEU A 230 7.46 -4.96 0.07
N ASN A 231 8.04 -6.14 -0.12
CA ASN A 231 7.51 -7.40 0.40
C ASN A 231 7.84 -7.62 1.89
N LYS A 232 8.86 -6.94 2.42
CA LYS A 232 9.22 -7.09 3.84
C LYS A 232 8.13 -6.59 4.77
N MET A 233 7.39 -5.54 4.39
CA MET A 233 6.24 -5.11 5.18
C MET A 233 5.13 -6.16 5.16
N ALA A 234 4.84 -6.74 4.00
CA ALA A 234 3.88 -7.84 3.90
C ALA A 234 4.31 -9.03 4.77
N LEU A 235 5.59 -9.35 4.76
CA LEU A 235 6.16 -10.40 5.61
C LEU A 235 6.03 -10.07 7.11
N ASP A 236 6.29 -8.84 7.52
CA ASP A 236 6.13 -8.45 8.92
C ASP A 236 4.66 -8.52 9.37
N ILE A 237 3.71 -8.16 8.52
CA ILE A 237 2.28 -8.33 8.80
C ILE A 237 1.96 -9.81 8.96
N LEU A 238 2.50 -10.68 8.09
CA LEU A 238 2.33 -12.13 8.17
C LEU A 238 2.85 -12.70 9.51
N LEU A 239 4.04 -12.28 9.92
CA LEU A 239 4.72 -12.84 11.09
C LEU A 239 4.16 -12.30 12.42
N ASN A 240 3.76 -11.04 12.46
CA ASN A 240 3.48 -10.30 13.68
C ASN A 240 2.04 -9.73 13.72
N GLY A 241 1.29 -9.83 12.61
CA GLY A 241 -0.03 -9.24 12.45
C GLY A 241 0.00 -7.72 12.31
N GLU A 242 -1.09 -7.12 11.85
CA GLU A 242 -1.18 -5.66 11.68
C GLU A 242 -1.00 -4.88 12.99
N LYS A 243 -1.36 -5.47 14.12
CA LYS A 243 -1.21 -4.85 15.45
C LYS A 243 0.25 -4.59 15.83
N ALA A 244 1.20 -5.31 15.25
CA ALA A 244 2.62 -5.08 15.49
C ALA A 244 3.10 -3.70 15.02
N PHE A 245 2.35 -3.05 14.14
CA PHE A 245 2.64 -1.70 13.66
C PHE A 245 2.00 -0.60 14.51
N THR A 246 1.38 -0.95 15.64
CA THR A 246 0.82 0.02 16.56
C THR A 246 1.68 0.15 17.82
N LYS A 247 1.93 1.39 18.23
CA LYS A 247 2.48 1.72 19.53
C LYS A 247 1.62 2.82 20.14
N ASP A 248 1.19 2.62 21.37
CA ASP A 248 0.33 3.58 22.07
C ASP A 248 -0.92 4.02 21.28
N GLY A 249 -1.46 3.11 20.45
CA GLY A 249 -2.60 3.37 19.58
C GLY A 249 -2.29 4.18 18.31
N VAL A 250 -1.02 4.35 17.98
CA VAL A 250 -0.55 4.96 16.74
C VAL A 250 0.18 3.92 15.91
N MET A 251 -0.18 3.79 14.64
CA MET A 251 0.54 2.92 13.72
C MET A 251 1.95 3.47 13.52
N MET A 252 2.94 2.65 13.80
CA MET A 252 4.34 3.03 13.62
C MET A 252 4.78 2.79 12.19
N THR A 253 5.61 3.67 11.71
CA THR A 253 6.40 3.40 10.53
C THR A 253 7.39 2.28 10.84
N THR A 254 7.59 1.40 9.88
CA THR A 254 8.57 0.32 9.97
C THR A 254 9.91 0.77 9.37
N ASP A 255 10.90 -0.12 9.36
CA ASP A 255 12.17 0.10 8.67
C ASP A 255 12.04 0.30 7.15
N TYR A 256 10.87 -0.01 6.59
CA TYR A 256 10.55 0.23 5.18
C TYR A 256 10.26 1.70 4.88
N ASN A 257 9.92 2.47 5.90
CA ASN A 257 9.62 3.87 5.80
C ASN A 257 10.77 4.68 6.40
N ASN A 258 11.86 4.77 5.67
CA ASN A 258 12.99 5.57 6.13
C ASN A 258 12.65 7.07 6.07
N GLU A 259 13.28 7.85 6.94
CA GLU A 259 13.00 9.28 7.09
C GLU A 259 13.25 10.07 5.81
N LYS A 260 14.29 9.70 5.06
CA LYS A 260 14.64 10.34 3.79
C LYS A 260 13.53 10.17 2.75
N SER A 261 13.00 8.95 2.62
CA SER A 261 11.90 8.66 1.70
C SER A 261 10.63 9.40 2.08
N SER A 262 10.29 9.44 3.36
CA SER A 262 9.14 10.22 3.85
C SER A 262 9.30 11.72 3.58
N LYS A 263 10.52 12.23 3.68
CA LYS A 263 10.83 13.64 3.36
C LYS A 263 10.63 13.92 1.86
N GLU A 264 11.12 13.07 1.00
CA GLU A 264 10.97 13.21 -0.46
C GLU A 264 9.50 13.14 -0.88
N VAL A 265 8.71 12.20 -0.32
CA VAL A 265 7.25 12.15 -0.54
C VAL A 265 6.59 13.43 -0.10
N ARG A 266 6.97 13.96 1.05
CA ARG A 266 6.45 15.24 1.57
C ARG A 266 6.74 16.39 0.61
N GLU A 267 7.96 16.51 0.14
CA GLU A 267 8.39 17.57 -0.78
C GLU A 267 7.61 17.52 -2.09
N ASN A 268 7.39 16.33 -2.65
CA ASN A 268 6.59 16.17 -3.86
C ASN A 268 5.11 16.53 -3.63
N ILE A 269 4.51 16.09 -2.53
CA ILE A 269 3.13 16.47 -2.20
C ILE A 269 3.02 17.99 -2.05
N ILE A 270 3.98 18.62 -1.39
CA ILE A 270 4.01 20.07 -1.25
C ILE A 270 4.07 20.74 -2.63
N LYS A 271 4.99 20.30 -3.47
CA LYS A 271 5.17 20.85 -4.83
C LYS A 271 3.92 20.65 -5.69
N GLU A 272 3.33 19.46 -5.67
CA GLU A 272 2.22 19.09 -6.57
C GLU A 272 0.87 19.63 -6.13
N TYR A 273 0.61 19.70 -4.81
CA TYR A 273 -0.73 19.99 -4.29
C TYR A 273 -0.83 21.24 -3.41
N LEU A 274 0.29 21.79 -2.93
CA LEU A 274 0.28 22.86 -1.94
C LEU A 274 1.01 24.14 -2.41
N CYS A 275 1.93 24.04 -3.38
CA CYS A 275 2.68 25.17 -3.92
C CYS A 275 2.06 25.79 -5.20
N SER A 276 0.88 25.35 -5.62
CA SER A 276 0.12 26.00 -6.70
C SER A 276 -0.60 27.23 -6.13
N LYS A 277 0.10 28.32 -6.02
CA LYS A 277 -0.48 29.67 -5.92
C LYS A 277 -0.07 30.48 -7.13
#